data_693ebd33f27514eda59bb142c50c0e46
#
_entry.id   693ebd33f27514eda59bb142c50c0e46
#
_cell.length_a   1.000
_cell.length_b   1.000
_cell.length_c   1.000
_cell.angle_alpha   90.00
_cell.angle_beta   90.00
_cell.angle_gamma   90.00
#
_symmetry.space_group_name_H-M   'P 1'
#
loop_
_entity.id
_entity.type
_entity.pdbx_description
1 polymer ?
#
loop_
_entity_poly.entity_id
_entity_poly.type
_entity_poly.pdbx_seq_one_letter_code
_entity_poly.pdbx_strand_id
1 'polypeptide(L)'
;PYRTLIAEGIVPMVMVTHILNPQLDPKLPTSLSPKVVTKLLRDQLNFKGVIISDTLWMGGISNTYNLSQAAVLAIKAGTDLLLGPRGLHETQTMLTGLRQAVQSGAISLDQINASVQRILELKLHSRIISRTTALQLIGNASVPHNIA
;
A
#
# COMPACT_ATOMS: atom_id res chain seq x y z
N PRO A 1 -5.29 -21.70 4.76
CA PRO A 1 -5.48 -20.90 5.97
C PRO A 1 -5.94 -19.47 5.65
N TYR A 2 -5.35 -18.74 4.65
CA TYR A 2 -5.72 -17.34 4.37
C TYR A 2 -7.21 -17.14 4.07
N ARG A 3 -7.79 -17.97 3.19
CA ARG A 3 -9.21 -17.86 2.80
C ARG A 3 -10.14 -17.92 4.01
N THR A 4 -9.93 -18.88 4.90
CA THR A 4 -10.72 -19.07 6.12
C THR A 4 -10.61 -17.87 7.06
N LEU A 5 -9.37 -17.49 7.41
CA LEU A 5 -9.12 -16.37 8.33
C LEU A 5 -9.64 -15.02 7.80
N ILE A 6 -9.53 -14.79 6.49
CA ILE A 6 -10.08 -13.58 5.86
C ILE A 6 -11.61 -13.60 5.89
N ALA A 7 -12.22 -14.75 5.58
CA ALA A 7 -13.69 -14.89 5.61
C ALA A 7 -14.28 -14.71 7.02
N GLU A 8 -13.54 -15.10 8.05
CA GLU A 8 -13.89 -14.89 9.45
C GLU A 8 -13.68 -13.45 9.94
N GLY A 9 -13.06 -12.58 9.12
CA GLY A 9 -12.85 -11.17 9.44
C GLY A 9 -11.82 -10.90 10.55
N ILE A 10 -11.01 -11.88 10.91
CA ILE A 10 -10.04 -11.78 12.02
C ILE A 10 -8.65 -11.31 11.59
N VAL A 11 -8.42 -11.11 10.28
CA VAL A 11 -7.15 -10.63 9.73
C VAL A 11 -7.22 -9.13 9.47
N PRO A 12 -6.63 -8.28 10.31
CA PRO A 12 -6.68 -6.84 10.13
C PRO A 12 -5.68 -6.34 9.08
N MET A 13 -4.56 -7.06 8.89
CA MET A 13 -3.48 -6.68 7.99
C MET A 13 -2.82 -7.91 7.36
N VAL A 14 -2.42 -7.79 6.09
CA VAL A 14 -1.62 -8.80 5.37
C VAL A 14 -0.35 -8.16 4.83
N MET A 15 0.80 -8.77 5.13
CA MET A 15 2.06 -8.41 4.50
C MET A 15 2.27 -9.24 3.24
N VAL A 16 2.62 -8.57 2.13
CA VAL A 16 2.94 -9.21 0.86
C VAL A 16 4.45 -9.15 0.62
N THR A 17 5.05 -10.33 0.48
CA THR A 17 6.51 -10.50 0.30
C THR A 17 6.93 -10.32 -1.17
N HIS A 18 8.25 -10.32 -1.43
CA HIS A 18 8.84 -10.08 -2.76
C HIS A 18 9.17 -11.37 -3.52
N ILE A 19 8.27 -12.34 -3.46
CA ILE A 19 8.48 -13.63 -4.14
C ILE A 19 8.08 -13.52 -5.61
N LEU A 20 8.96 -13.94 -6.51
CA LEU A 20 8.59 -14.15 -7.90
C LEU A 20 7.93 -15.53 -8.03
N ASN A 21 6.64 -15.54 -8.32
CA ASN A 21 5.87 -16.76 -8.55
C ASN A 21 5.30 -16.75 -9.98
N PRO A 22 5.93 -17.47 -10.93
CA PRO A 22 5.51 -17.45 -12.33
C PRO A 22 4.08 -17.94 -12.58
N GLN A 23 3.51 -18.73 -11.69
CA GLN A 23 2.12 -19.22 -11.81
C GLN A 23 1.11 -18.10 -11.49
N LEU A 24 1.47 -17.12 -10.63
CA LEU A 24 0.63 -15.99 -10.28
C LEU A 24 0.93 -14.79 -11.18
N ASP A 25 2.21 -14.43 -11.30
CA ASP A 25 2.68 -13.40 -12.22
C ASP A 25 4.10 -13.72 -12.70
N PRO A 26 4.30 -13.99 -14.00
CA PRO A 26 5.62 -14.32 -14.54
C PRO A 26 6.56 -13.12 -14.65
N LYS A 27 6.06 -11.89 -14.47
CA LYS A 27 6.82 -10.65 -14.72
C LYS A 27 7.16 -9.87 -13.46
N LEU A 28 6.27 -9.88 -12.48
CA LEU A 28 6.39 -9.03 -11.29
C LEU A 28 6.45 -9.88 -10.01
N PRO A 29 7.30 -9.48 -9.04
CA PRO A 29 7.21 -10.01 -7.68
C PRO A 29 5.81 -9.82 -7.10
N THR A 30 5.37 -10.71 -6.24
CA THR A 30 4.00 -10.72 -5.67
C THR A 30 3.58 -9.38 -5.08
N SER A 31 4.47 -8.69 -4.39
CA SER A 31 4.21 -7.36 -3.78
C SER A 31 4.04 -6.21 -4.77
N LEU A 32 4.52 -6.35 -6.01
CA LEU A 32 4.40 -5.36 -7.08
C LEU A 32 3.36 -5.76 -8.13
N SER A 33 2.73 -6.94 -7.97
CA SER A 33 1.81 -7.50 -8.95
C SER A 33 0.34 -7.14 -8.66
N PRO A 34 -0.34 -6.39 -9.54
CA PRO A 34 -1.78 -6.18 -9.44
C PRO A 34 -2.58 -7.49 -9.48
N LYS A 35 -2.06 -8.54 -10.15
CA LYS A 35 -2.70 -9.86 -10.19
C LYS A 35 -2.75 -10.51 -8.80
N VAL A 36 -1.71 -10.28 -7.99
CA VAL A 36 -1.63 -10.84 -6.63
C VAL A 36 -2.32 -9.93 -5.63
N VAL A 37 -1.92 -8.66 -5.57
CA VAL A 37 -2.39 -7.75 -4.52
C VAL A 37 -3.85 -7.37 -4.73
N THR A 38 -4.24 -6.95 -5.94
CA THR A 38 -5.63 -6.58 -6.21
C THR A 38 -6.46 -7.81 -6.56
N LYS A 39 -6.15 -8.53 -7.65
CA LYS A 39 -7.05 -9.56 -8.16
C LYS A 39 -7.19 -10.76 -7.23
N LEU A 40 -6.08 -11.29 -6.70
CA LEU A 40 -6.16 -12.44 -5.80
C LEU A 40 -6.62 -12.01 -4.40
N LEU A 41 -5.91 -11.07 -3.75
CA LEU A 41 -6.13 -10.77 -2.34
C LEU A 41 -7.38 -9.91 -2.11
N ARG A 42 -7.56 -8.79 -2.86
CA ARG A 42 -8.75 -7.94 -2.71
C ARG A 42 -10.00 -8.56 -3.31
N ASP A 43 -9.93 -8.96 -4.61
CA ASP A 43 -11.14 -9.35 -5.34
C ASP A 43 -11.56 -10.80 -5.01
N GLN A 44 -10.66 -11.79 -5.20
CA GLN A 44 -11.02 -13.20 -5.06
C GLN A 44 -11.12 -13.67 -3.61
N LEU A 45 -10.21 -13.20 -2.73
CA LEU A 45 -10.25 -13.50 -1.30
C LEU A 45 -11.10 -12.52 -0.51
N ASN A 46 -11.58 -11.44 -1.14
CA ASN A 46 -12.41 -10.40 -0.53
C ASN A 46 -11.78 -9.73 0.70
N PHE A 47 -10.44 -9.60 0.72
CA PHE A 47 -9.74 -9.01 1.84
C PHE A 47 -10.00 -7.50 1.93
N LYS A 48 -10.51 -7.02 3.07
CA LYS A 48 -10.90 -5.62 3.30
C LYS A 48 -9.90 -4.85 4.19
N GLY A 49 -9.00 -5.56 4.87
CA GLY A 49 -8.02 -4.95 5.77
C GLY A 49 -6.86 -4.25 5.05
N VAL A 50 -5.87 -3.82 5.80
CA VAL A 50 -4.68 -3.14 5.28
C VAL A 50 -3.72 -4.12 4.63
N ILE A 51 -3.22 -3.78 3.44
CA ILE A 51 -2.13 -4.51 2.79
C ILE A 51 -0.84 -3.71 2.96
N ILE A 52 0.19 -4.34 3.52
CA ILE A 52 1.52 -3.76 3.68
C ILE A 52 2.53 -4.52 2.81
N SER A 53 3.47 -3.81 2.19
CA SER A 53 4.61 -4.45 1.53
C SER A 53 5.60 -4.99 2.56
N ASP A 54 6.40 -5.96 2.18
CA ASP A 54 7.67 -6.20 2.84
C ASP A 54 8.66 -5.07 2.48
N THR A 55 9.85 -5.08 3.04
CA THR A 55 10.86 -4.03 2.90
C THR A 55 11.33 -3.85 1.46
N LEU A 56 11.02 -2.71 0.84
CA LEU A 56 11.23 -2.46 -0.60
C LEU A 56 12.71 -2.44 -1.05
N TRP A 57 13.65 -2.37 -0.15
CA TRP A 57 15.08 -2.44 -0.50
C TRP A 57 15.70 -3.84 -0.33
N MET A 58 14.90 -4.87 -0.05
CA MET A 58 15.35 -6.26 -0.15
C MET A 58 15.74 -6.61 -1.60
N GLY A 59 16.73 -7.50 -1.76
CA GLY A 59 17.28 -7.87 -3.07
C GLY A 59 16.26 -8.34 -4.10
N GLY A 60 15.15 -8.94 -3.66
CA GLY A 60 14.05 -9.31 -4.56
C GLY A 60 13.39 -8.13 -5.28
N ILE A 61 13.60 -6.90 -4.80
CA ILE A 61 13.13 -5.65 -5.41
C ILE A 61 14.31 -4.79 -5.86
N SER A 62 15.24 -4.46 -4.95
CA SER A 62 16.30 -3.47 -5.16
C SER A 62 17.30 -3.84 -6.26
N ASN A 63 17.41 -5.11 -6.61
CA ASN A 63 18.25 -5.56 -7.73
C ASN A 63 17.66 -5.18 -9.11
N THR A 64 16.38 -4.84 -9.19
CA THR A 64 15.67 -4.56 -10.45
C THR A 64 15.06 -3.16 -10.48
N TYR A 65 14.55 -2.68 -9.35
CA TYR A 65 13.82 -1.41 -9.25
C TYR A 65 14.52 -0.48 -8.28
N ASN A 66 14.62 0.81 -8.65
CA ASN A 66 14.97 1.81 -7.64
C ASN A 66 13.79 2.02 -6.65
N LEU A 67 14.07 2.63 -5.51
CA LEU A 67 13.11 2.74 -4.41
C LEU A 67 11.84 3.51 -4.80
N SER A 68 11.96 4.57 -5.61
CA SER A 68 10.83 5.34 -6.11
C SER A 68 9.94 4.50 -7.04
N GLN A 69 10.55 3.76 -7.98
CA GLN A 69 9.82 2.86 -8.87
C GLN A 69 9.10 1.74 -8.10
N ALA A 70 9.80 1.12 -7.13
CA ALA A 70 9.23 0.07 -6.30
C ALA A 70 8.01 0.59 -5.51
N ALA A 71 8.11 1.77 -4.90
CA ALA A 71 7.02 2.41 -4.17
C ALA A 71 5.79 2.64 -5.07
N VAL A 72 6.00 3.22 -6.26
CA VAL A 72 4.92 3.47 -7.23
C VAL A 72 4.27 2.16 -7.69
N LEU A 73 5.06 1.15 -8.03
CA LEU A 73 4.54 -0.15 -8.46
C LEU A 73 3.74 -0.85 -7.35
N ALA A 74 4.22 -0.82 -6.10
CA ALA A 74 3.52 -1.42 -4.97
C ALA A 74 2.16 -0.76 -4.72
N ILE A 75 2.09 0.58 -4.73
CA ILE A 75 0.81 1.29 -4.60
C ILE A 75 -0.11 0.98 -5.79
N LYS A 76 0.39 1.00 -7.02
CA LYS A 76 -0.38 0.62 -8.22
C LYS A 76 -0.90 -0.82 -8.15
N ALA A 77 -0.16 -1.72 -7.50
CA ALA A 77 -0.61 -3.08 -7.25
C ALA A 77 -1.78 -3.19 -6.26
N GLY A 78 -2.01 -2.16 -5.43
CA GLY A 78 -3.10 -2.12 -4.44
C GLY A 78 -2.62 -2.22 -2.98
N THR A 79 -1.32 -2.08 -2.74
CA THR A 79 -0.73 -1.99 -1.39
C THR A 79 -1.10 -0.66 -0.74
N ASP A 80 -1.41 -0.66 0.55
CA ASP A 80 -1.81 0.52 1.32
C ASP A 80 -0.65 1.16 2.08
N LEU A 81 0.23 0.34 2.64
CA LEU A 81 1.40 0.75 3.40
C LEU A 81 2.68 0.22 2.77
N LEU A 82 3.70 1.06 2.74
CA LEU A 82 5.03 0.70 2.26
C LEU A 82 6.00 0.60 3.43
N LEU A 83 6.68 -0.53 3.53
CA LEU A 83 7.74 -0.74 4.50
C LEU A 83 9.10 -0.51 3.83
N GLY A 84 10.01 0.23 4.50
CA GLY A 84 11.37 0.15 4.09
C GLY A 84 12.24 1.36 3.90
N PRO A 85 11.81 2.63 4.03
CA PRO A 85 12.81 3.71 4.00
C PRO A 85 13.72 3.59 5.23
N ARG A 86 15.05 3.63 5.00
CA ARG A 86 16.07 3.54 6.06
C ARG A 86 16.43 4.91 6.65
N GLY A 87 15.70 5.95 6.27
CA GLY A 87 15.90 7.29 6.77
C GLY A 87 15.17 8.35 5.96
N LEU A 88 15.37 9.60 6.31
CA LEU A 88 14.64 10.73 5.75
C LEU A 88 14.83 10.86 4.23
N HIS A 89 16.06 10.69 3.74
CA HIS A 89 16.36 10.79 2.31
C HIS A 89 15.57 9.75 1.49
N GLU A 90 15.56 8.49 1.91
CA GLU A 90 14.80 7.44 1.23
C GLU A 90 13.29 7.68 1.31
N THR A 91 12.80 8.18 2.45
CA THR A 91 11.40 8.58 2.62
C THR A 91 11.02 9.68 1.61
N GLN A 92 11.85 10.70 1.47
CA GLN A 92 11.64 11.79 0.51
C GLN A 92 11.67 11.29 -0.94
N THR A 93 12.58 10.37 -1.26
CA THR A 93 12.66 9.73 -2.58
C THR A 93 11.36 8.99 -2.94
N MET A 94 10.85 8.18 -2.01
CA MET A 94 9.57 7.48 -2.20
C MET A 94 8.40 8.45 -2.35
N LEU A 95 8.30 9.44 -1.47
CA LEU A 95 7.23 10.45 -1.50
C LEU A 95 7.24 11.25 -2.80
N THR A 96 8.43 11.64 -3.29
CA THR A 96 8.55 12.36 -4.55
C THR A 96 8.03 11.52 -5.72
N GLY A 97 8.41 10.25 -5.81
CA GLY A 97 7.90 9.36 -6.84
C GLY A 97 6.40 9.15 -6.79
N LEU A 98 5.85 8.96 -5.58
CA LEU A 98 4.41 8.81 -5.39
C LEU A 98 3.63 10.08 -5.76
N ARG A 99 4.12 11.27 -5.36
CA ARG A 99 3.52 12.55 -5.76
C ARG A 99 3.50 12.72 -7.27
N GLN A 100 4.60 12.46 -7.95
CA GLN A 100 4.68 12.50 -9.42
C GLN A 100 3.70 11.52 -10.07
N ALA A 101 3.57 10.29 -9.52
CA ALA A 101 2.63 9.30 -10.03
C ALA A 101 1.17 9.73 -9.87
N VAL A 102 0.83 10.41 -8.77
CA VAL A 102 -0.52 10.99 -8.58
C VAL A 102 -0.73 12.17 -9.52
N GLN A 103 0.22 13.10 -9.64
CA GLN A 103 0.13 14.27 -10.52
C GLN A 103 -0.04 13.87 -11.99
N SER A 104 0.63 12.80 -12.42
CA SER A 104 0.49 12.28 -13.79
C SER A 104 -0.75 11.40 -14.02
N GLY A 105 -1.56 11.16 -12.98
CA GLY A 105 -2.72 10.26 -13.07
C GLY A 105 -2.37 8.77 -13.11
N ALA A 106 -1.10 8.40 -12.94
CA ALA A 106 -0.67 7.00 -12.89
C ALA A 106 -1.16 6.26 -11.63
N ILE A 107 -1.45 7.02 -10.55
CA ILE A 107 -2.16 6.58 -9.34
C ILE A 107 -3.31 7.56 -9.14
N SER A 108 -4.53 7.07 -8.98
CA SER A 108 -5.68 7.93 -8.73
C SER A 108 -5.74 8.41 -7.27
N LEU A 109 -6.29 9.60 -7.04
CA LEU A 109 -6.57 10.09 -5.69
C LEU A 109 -7.54 9.18 -4.95
N ASP A 110 -8.52 8.59 -5.64
CA ASP A 110 -9.47 7.66 -5.04
C ASP A 110 -8.76 6.42 -4.47
N GLN A 111 -7.74 5.92 -5.18
CA GLN A 111 -6.93 4.82 -4.68
C GLN A 111 -6.17 5.21 -3.40
N ILE A 112 -5.56 6.39 -3.38
CA ILE A 112 -4.86 6.91 -2.19
C ILE A 112 -5.84 7.10 -1.04
N ASN A 113 -6.99 7.74 -1.27
CA ASN A 113 -8.01 7.96 -0.26
C ASN A 113 -8.54 6.64 0.33
N ALA A 114 -8.82 5.65 -0.51
CA ALA A 114 -9.24 4.33 -0.06
C ALA A 114 -8.17 3.63 0.81
N SER A 115 -6.88 3.79 0.47
CA SER A 115 -5.78 3.26 1.27
C SER A 115 -5.66 3.98 2.62
N VAL A 116 -5.73 5.31 2.63
CA VAL A 116 -5.69 6.12 3.85
C VAL A 116 -6.87 5.78 4.75
N GLN A 117 -8.07 5.62 4.19
CA GLN A 117 -9.25 5.20 4.96
C GLN A 117 -9.01 3.87 5.68
N ARG A 118 -8.57 2.82 4.99
CA ARG A 118 -8.26 1.52 5.60
C ARG A 118 -7.22 1.61 6.72
N ILE A 119 -6.18 2.44 6.51
CA ILE A 119 -5.13 2.67 7.52
C ILE A 119 -5.71 3.35 8.77
N LEU A 120 -6.54 4.38 8.59
CA LEU A 120 -7.16 5.11 9.71
C LEU A 120 -8.16 4.22 10.45
N GLU A 121 -8.97 3.43 9.75
CA GLU A 121 -9.88 2.45 10.34
C GLU A 121 -9.13 1.42 11.18
N LEU A 122 -8.01 0.87 10.65
CA LEU A 122 -7.16 -0.06 11.40
C LEU A 122 -6.59 0.59 12.66
N LYS A 123 -6.04 1.81 12.56
CA LYS A 123 -5.48 2.53 13.70
C LYS A 123 -6.54 2.84 14.76
N LEU A 124 -7.73 3.21 14.33
CA LEU A 124 -8.87 3.48 15.21
C LEU A 124 -9.34 2.21 15.92
N HIS A 125 -9.52 1.12 15.17
CA HIS A 125 -9.93 -0.18 15.73
C HIS A 125 -8.92 -0.74 16.73
N SER A 126 -7.63 -0.57 16.42
CA SER A 126 -6.50 -0.95 17.29
C SER A 126 -6.24 0.05 18.43
N ARG A 127 -7.06 1.09 18.59
CA ARG A 127 -6.93 2.16 19.60
C ARG A 127 -5.59 2.90 19.57
N ILE A 128 -4.92 2.93 18.42
CA ILE A 128 -3.67 3.69 18.20
C ILE A 128 -3.96 5.19 18.09
N ILE A 129 -5.13 5.56 17.54
CA ILE A 129 -5.62 6.93 17.46
C ILE A 129 -7.04 7.02 18.02
N SER A 130 -7.43 8.22 18.47
CA SER A 130 -8.81 8.51 18.88
C SER A 130 -9.71 8.77 17.66
N ARG A 131 -11.03 8.66 17.84
CA ARG A 131 -12.01 9.03 16.80
C ARG A 131 -11.87 10.52 16.39
N THR A 132 -11.63 11.41 17.34
CA THR A 132 -11.41 12.83 17.09
C THR A 132 -10.18 13.04 16.19
N THR A 133 -9.07 12.36 16.49
CA THR A 133 -7.84 12.42 15.68
C THR A 133 -8.09 11.89 14.27
N ALA A 134 -8.81 10.78 14.12
CA ALA A 134 -9.14 10.22 12.80
C ALA A 134 -9.97 11.22 11.96
N LEU A 135 -10.98 11.84 12.55
CA LEU A 135 -11.81 12.84 11.87
C LEU A 135 -11.03 14.10 11.47
N GLN A 136 -10.11 14.57 12.31
CA GLN A 136 -9.23 15.69 11.98
C GLN A 136 -8.31 15.36 10.78
N LEU A 137 -7.75 14.16 10.73
CA LEU A 137 -6.89 13.70 9.63
C LEU A 137 -7.67 13.60 8.31
N ILE A 138 -8.90 13.10 8.33
CA ILE A 138 -9.78 13.03 7.15
C ILE A 138 -10.19 14.44 6.71
N GLY A 139 -10.59 15.32 7.63
CA GLY A 139 -10.97 16.69 7.34
C GLY A 139 -9.84 17.50 6.71
N ASN A 140 -8.62 17.32 7.18
CA ASN A 140 -7.44 17.97 6.61
C ASN A 140 -7.03 17.41 5.23
N ALA A 141 -7.34 16.15 4.94
CA ALA A 141 -7.11 15.55 3.61
C ALA A 141 -8.08 16.08 2.54
N SER A 142 -9.21 16.61 2.94
CA SER A 142 -10.22 17.21 2.03
C SER A 142 -9.92 18.65 1.62
N VAL A 143 -8.91 19.29 2.20
CA VAL A 143 -8.45 20.64 1.81
C VAL A 143 -7.35 20.47 0.77
N PRO A 144 -7.54 20.94 -0.48
CA PRO A 144 -6.45 20.98 -1.44
C PRO A 144 -5.40 21.95 -0.90
N HIS A 145 -4.33 21.44 -0.34
CA HIS A 145 -3.15 22.23 -0.11
C HIS A 145 -2.62 22.64 -1.48
N ASN A 146 -2.78 23.92 -1.83
CA ASN A 146 -2.06 24.53 -2.91
C ASN A 146 -0.59 24.18 -2.75
N ILE A 147 -0.13 23.26 -3.59
CA ILE A 147 1.27 22.89 -3.69
C ILE A 147 1.88 23.98 -4.57
N ALA A 148 2.39 25.03 -3.91
CA ALA A 148 3.31 25.96 -4.51
C ALA A 148 4.70 25.28 -4.63
#